data_81ef57bf16f380c4f8581259a31be4bf
#
_entry.id   81ef57bf16f380c4f8581259a31be4bf
#
_cell.length_a   1.000
_cell.length_b   1.000
_cell.length_c   1.000
_cell.angle_alpha   90.00
_cell.angle_beta   90.00
_cell.angle_gamma   90.00
#
_symmetry.space_group_name_H-M   'P 1'
#
loop_
_entity.id
_entity.type
_entity.pdbx_description
1 polymer ?
#
loop_
_entity_poly.entity_id
_entity_poly.type
_entity_poly.pdbx_seq_one_letter_code
_entity_poly.pdbx_strand_id
1 'polypeptide(L)'
;MTIFQSIFTSTFFILLLIIVVLTIIYAFSSFEKGDLKSYQEKSDYNFVNLSKGLTAYKDYGNKNDPAIIIIHGATLPSEGYVGFCDGLSQKGYRVICYDQYGRGYSDSPVSEYNMEFYLDQLNELLGYLEIKKSILHGSSMGAPIAINYANKYPDQVSAIGLQVPLVNSNSKILSALKTPVLGNFVLRVSGIPFSKNRAEQWVTDNPEQRDLIDRYIAQLTLPGTEQSLLSSIRNIANTNFIPDYEKFSQSNIPIHIAYASDDDEIDPKTVQQVLSLIPRAESFIFTGGHGGGGFIVDELNNIFTDFLNKNLN
;
A
#
# COMPACT_ATOMS: atom_id res chain seq x y z
N MET A 1 -16.48 57.46 -3.18
CA MET A 1 -16.01 56.14 -2.73
C MET A 1 -14.76 56.35 -1.90
N THR A 2 -14.75 55.96 -0.63
CA THR A 2 -13.59 56.19 0.25
C THR A 2 -12.43 55.29 -0.19
N ILE A 3 -11.18 55.71 0.06
CA ILE A 3 -9.96 54.92 -0.23
C ILE A 3 -10.12 53.50 0.33
N PHE A 4 -10.71 53.36 1.52
CA PHE A 4 -10.98 52.08 2.17
C PHE A 4 -11.94 51.17 1.34
N GLN A 5 -12.99 51.71 0.77
CA GLN A 5 -13.92 50.97 -0.11
C GLN A 5 -13.20 50.52 -1.41
N SER A 6 -12.36 51.36 -1.98
CA SER A 6 -11.58 50.98 -3.18
C SER A 6 -10.61 49.85 -2.91
N ILE A 7 -9.86 49.91 -1.79
CA ILE A 7 -8.93 48.84 -1.38
C ILE A 7 -9.70 47.51 -1.15
N PHE A 8 -10.82 47.58 -0.39
CA PHE A 8 -11.63 46.38 -0.13
C PHE A 8 -12.15 45.74 -1.42
N THR A 9 -12.69 46.57 -2.33
CA THR A 9 -13.22 46.11 -3.61
C THR A 9 -12.09 45.47 -4.48
N SER A 10 -10.94 46.11 -4.55
CA SER A 10 -9.79 45.56 -5.31
C SER A 10 -9.30 44.25 -4.72
N THR A 11 -9.17 44.16 -3.39
CA THR A 11 -8.76 42.92 -2.70
C THR A 11 -9.76 41.78 -2.96
N PHE A 12 -11.07 42.09 -2.92
CA PHE A 12 -12.10 41.10 -3.24
C PHE A 12 -11.99 40.56 -4.66
N PHE A 13 -11.82 41.43 -5.66
CA PHE A 13 -11.66 40.97 -7.04
C PHE A 13 -10.38 40.17 -7.27
N ILE A 14 -9.26 40.52 -6.61
CA ILE A 14 -8.03 39.77 -6.66
C ILE A 14 -8.23 38.38 -6.06
N LEU A 15 -8.85 38.27 -4.89
CA LEU A 15 -9.15 36.96 -4.27
C LEU A 15 -10.06 36.11 -5.14
N LEU A 16 -11.10 36.71 -5.72
CA LEU A 16 -12.02 36.03 -6.63
C LEU A 16 -11.27 35.50 -7.87
N LEU A 17 -10.39 36.31 -8.45
CA LEU A 17 -9.56 35.90 -9.59
C LEU A 17 -8.64 34.74 -9.22
N ILE A 18 -8.00 34.78 -8.05
CA ILE A 18 -7.15 33.68 -7.55
C ILE A 18 -7.99 32.39 -7.43
N ILE A 19 -9.19 32.46 -6.82
CA ILE A 19 -10.07 31.30 -6.67
C ILE A 19 -10.46 30.72 -8.04
N VAL A 20 -10.82 31.57 -9.00
CA VAL A 20 -11.16 31.15 -10.37
C VAL A 20 -9.96 30.46 -11.03
N VAL A 21 -8.76 31.04 -10.95
CA VAL A 21 -7.54 30.46 -11.52
C VAL A 21 -7.24 29.11 -10.88
N LEU A 22 -7.28 29.01 -9.56
CA LEU A 22 -7.05 27.75 -8.85
C LEU A 22 -8.09 26.69 -9.22
N THR A 23 -9.37 27.08 -9.38
CA THR A 23 -10.44 26.18 -9.81
C THR A 23 -10.19 25.66 -11.24
N ILE A 24 -9.75 26.52 -12.14
CA ILE A 24 -9.39 26.15 -13.52
C ILE A 24 -8.21 25.17 -13.49
N ILE A 25 -7.14 25.49 -12.76
CA ILE A 25 -5.98 24.59 -12.61
C ILE A 25 -6.45 23.22 -12.11
N TYR A 26 -7.26 23.18 -11.04
CA TYR A 26 -7.77 21.94 -10.48
C TYR A 26 -8.60 21.14 -11.50
N ALA A 27 -9.48 21.79 -12.24
CA ALA A 27 -10.35 21.13 -13.23
C ALA A 27 -9.57 20.48 -14.37
N PHE A 28 -8.48 21.10 -14.79
CA PHE A 28 -7.64 20.62 -15.92
C PHE A 28 -6.47 19.73 -15.48
N SER A 29 -6.20 19.58 -14.19
CA SER A 29 -5.09 18.77 -13.66
C SER A 29 -5.44 17.31 -13.43
N SER A 30 -6.66 16.84 -13.70
CA SER A 30 -7.00 15.43 -13.49
C SER A 30 -6.21 14.52 -14.41
N PHE A 31 -5.61 13.49 -13.82
CA PHE A 31 -4.88 12.42 -14.51
C PHE A 31 -5.76 11.20 -14.77
N GLU A 32 -6.95 11.13 -14.18
CA GLU A 32 -7.89 10.01 -14.30
C GLU A 32 -8.56 10.00 -15.68
N LYS A 33 -7.82 9.55 -16.69
CA LYS A 33 -8.28 9.46 -18.09
C LYS A 33 -8.27 8.03 -18.62
N GLY A 34 -7.83 7.08 -17.77
CA GLY A 34 -7.76 5.66 -18.11
C GLY A 34 -9.12 4.99 -18.09
N ASP A 35 -9.21 3.81 -18.69
CA ASP A 35 -10.37 2.94 -18.67
C ASP A 35 -10.04 1.67 -17.87
N LEU A 36 -10.56 1.59 -16.64
CA LEU A 36 -10.30 0.47 -15.74
C LEU A 36 -10.77 -0.86 -16.34
N LYS A 37 -11.92 -0.88 -17.01
CA LYS A 37 -12.45 -2.11 -17.60
C LYS A 37 -11.53 -2.63 -18.69
N SER A 38 -11.11 -1.76 -19.60
CA SER A 38 -10.12 -2.12 -20.64
C SER A 38 -8.78 -2.55 -20.05
N TYR A 39 -8.40 -2.00 -18.90
CA TYR A 39 -7.18 -2.37 -18.18
C TYR A 39 -7.32 -3.77 -17.56
N GLN A 40 -8.45 -4.07 -16.91
CA GLN A 40 -8.78 -5.38 -16.36
C GLN A 40 -8.84 -6.48 -17.42
N GLU A 41 -9.52 -6.23 -18.55
CA GLU A 41 -9.69 -7.19 -19.66
C GLU A 41 -8.37 -7.63 -20.30
N LYS A 42 -7.33 -6.83 -20.21
CA LYS A 42 -5.99 -7.13 -20.75
C LYS A 42 -5.08 -7.85 -19.75
N SER A 43 -5.51 -8.01 -18.53
CA SER A 43 -4.72 -8.65 -17.48
C SER A 43 -4.88 -10.17 -17.46
N ASP A 44 -3.92 -10.86 -16.86
CA ASP A 44 -3.94 -12.30 -16.58
C ASP A 44 -4.36 -12.59 -15.14
N TYR A 45 -5.07 -11.65 -14.51
CA TYR A 45 -5.57 -11.77 -13.14
C TYR A 45 -6.85 -12.56 -13.07
N ASN A 46 -7.06 -13.24 -11.94
CA ASN A 46 -8.37 -13.71 -11.54
C ASN A 46 -9.15 -12.56 -10.89
N PHE A 47 -10.48 -12.60 -11.03
CA PHE A 47 -11.34 -11.58 -10.47
C PHE A 47 -12.46 -12.22 -9.64
N VAL A 48 -12.74 -11.62 -8.49
CA VAL A 48 -13.87 -11.97 -7.64
C VAL A 48 -14.67 -10.73 -7.29
N ASN A 49 -16.00 -10.83 -7.36
CA ASN A 49 -16.87 -9.76 -6.93
C ASN A 49 -17.14 -9.90 -5.44
N LEU A 50 -16.52 -9.03 -4.64
CA LEU A 50 -16.73 -8.92 -3.20
C LEU A 50 -17.75 -7.83 -2.89
N SER A 51 -18.07 -7.62 -1.61
CA SER A 51 -19.16 -6.72 -1.19
C SER A 51 -19.01 -5.26 -1.65
N LYS A 52 -17.78 -4.78 -1.88
CA LYS A 52 -17.49 -3.38 -2.27
C LYS A 52 -17.07 -3.24 -3.73
N GLY A 53 -16.88 -4.33 -4.48
CA GLY A 53 -16.49 -4.31 -5.89
C GLY A 53 -15.61 -5.47 -6.29
N LEU A 54 -15.11 -5.40 -7.51
CA LEU A 54 -14.25 -6.41 -8.10
C LEU A 54 -12.86 -6.36 -7.48
N THR A 55 -12.39 -7.50 -6.98
CA THR A 55 -11.03 -7.68 -6.46
C THR A 55 -10.23 -8.55 -7.41
N ALA A 56 -9.09 -8.04 -7.85
CA ALA A 56 -8.12 -8.75 -8.68
C ALA A 56 -7.12 -9.51 -7.80
N TYR A 57 -6.77 -10.73 -8.18
CA TYR A 57 -5.79 -11.53 -7.47
C TYR A 57 -5.09 -12.53 -8.40
N LYS A 58 -3.90 -12.96 -8.01
CA LYS A 58 -3.20 -14.11 -8.58
C LYS A 58 -3.07 -15.21 -7.53
N ASP A 59 -3.14 -16.47 -7.96
CA ASP A 59 -3.09 -17.67 -7.14
C ASP A 59 -1.95 -18.56 -7.67
N TYR A 60 -0.85 -18.64 -6.93
CA TYR A 60 0.34 -19.37 -7.29
C TYR A 60 0.46 -20.65 -6.45
N GLY A 61 1.10 -21.67 -7.00
CA GLY A 61 1.36 -22.93 -6.29
C GLY A 61 0.14 -23.87 -6.24
N ASN A 62 0.18 -24.81 -5.31
CA ASN A 62 -0.87 -25.83 -5.18
C ASN A 62 -1.92 -25.37 -4.14
N LYS A 63 -3.20 -25.55 -4.46
CA LYS A 63 -4.33 -25.15 -3.59
C LYS A 63 -4.33 -25.83 -2.21
N ASN A 64 -3.68 -27.00 -2.09
CA ASN A 64 -3.60 -27.75 -0.85
C ASN A 64 -2.40 -27.37 0.03
N ASP A 65 -1.48 -26.57 -0.48
CA ASP A 65 -0.32 -26.12 0.27
C ASP A 65 -0.66 -25.01 1.28
N PRO A 66 0.15 -24.79 2.32
CA PRO A 66 -0.07 -23.70 3.27
C PRO A 66 -0.15 -22.35 2.56
N ALA A 67 -1.20 -21.58 2.84
CA ALA A 67 -1.47 -20.34 2.13
C ALA A 67 -0.69 -19.14 2.71
N ILE A 68 -0.01 -18.41 1.84
CA ILE A 68 0.61 -17.10 2.12
C ILE A 68 -0.19 -16.03 1.36
N ILE A 69 -0.59 -14.97 2.06
CA ILE A 69 -1.31 -13.83 1.48
C ILE A 69 -0.37 -12.64 1.43
N ILE A 70 -0.12 -12.13 0.24
CA ILE A 70 0.71 -10.94 0.05
C ILE A 70 -0.18 -9.70 0.06
N ILE A 71 0.07 -8.82 1.01
CA ILE A 71 -0.63 -7.54 1.22
C ILE A 71 0.34 -6.44 0.85
N HIS A 72 0.17 -5.88 -0.34
CA HIS A 72 1.10 -4.90 -0.92
C HIS A 72 1.06 -3.53 -0.22
N GLY A 73 2.02 -2.67 -0.54
CA GLY A 73 2.13 -1.31 -0.02
C GLY A 73 1.14 -0.31 -0.65
N ALA A 74 1.36 0.97 -0.38
CA ALA A 74 0.45 2.04 -0.84
C ALA A 74 0.52 2.31 -2.35
N THR A 75 1.67 2.08 -2.98
CA THR A 75 1.96 2.52 -4.34
C THR A 75 2.05 1.38 -5.35
N LEU A 76 2.93 0.41 -5.13
CA LEU A 76 3.06 -0.75 -6.01
C LEU A 76 2.01 -1.81 -5.65
N PRO A 77 1.12 -2.19 -6.58
CA PRO A 77 0.15 -3.26 -6.37
C PRO A 77 0.82 -4.64 -6.46
N SER A 78 0.02 -5.69 -6.52
CA SER A 78 0.47 -7.08 -6.54
C SER A 78 1.48 -7.41 -7.65
N GLU A 79 1.47 -6.70 -8.77
CA GLU A 79 2.47 -6.86 -9.83
C GLU A 79 3.92 -6.66 -9.38
N GLY A 80 4.15 -5.81 -8.37
CA GLY A 80 5.48 -5.61 -7.78
C GLY A 80 6.01 -6.80 -7.00
N TYR A 81 5.19 -7.82 -6.78
CA TYR A 81 5.53 -8.99 -5.94
C TYR A 81 5.58 -10.31 -6.72
N VAL A 82 5.50 -10.29 -8.05
CA VAL A 82 5.47 -11.50 -8.88
C VAL A 82 6.66 -12.42 -8.58
N GLY A 83 7.89 -11.91 -8.60
CA GLY A 83 9.09 -12.73 -8.30
C GLY A 83 9.08 -13.30 -6.88
N PHE A 84 8.57 -12.54 -5.90
CA PHE A 84 8.44 -13.01 -4.52
C PHE A 84 7.38 -14.11 -4.41
N CYS A 85 6.24 -13.97 -5.08
CA CYS A 85 5.19 -14.98 -5.13
C CYS A 85 5.66 -16.28 -5.82
N ASP A 86 6.32 -16.16 -6.96
CA ASP A 86 6.87 -17.30 -7.69
C ASP A 86 7.88 -18.06 -6.84
N GLY A 87 8.82 -17.35 -6.20
CA GLY A 87 9.84 -17.96 -5.36
C GLY A 87 9.24 -18.71 -4.15
N LEU A 88 8.23 -18.17 -3.48
CA LEU A 88 7.53 -18.85 -2.39
C LEU A 88 6.71 -20.05 -2.88
N SER A 89 6.07 -19.95 -4.04
CA SER A 89 5.30 -21.06 -4.61
C SER A 89 6.17 -22.25 -4.97
N GLN A 90 7.39 -22.02 -5.46
CA GLN A 90 8.39 -23.07 -5.73
C GLN A 90 8.89 -23.75 -4.46
N LYS A 91 8.68 -23.15 -3.29
CA LYS A 91 9.04 -23.68 -1.97
C LYS A 91 7.89 -24.43 -1.27
N GLY A 92 6.80 -24.71 -2.00
CA GLY A 92 5.67 -25.50 -1.50
C GLY A 92 4.62 -24.71 -0.75
N TYR A 93 4.45 -23.43 -1.08
CA TYR A 93 3.36 -22.60 -0.55
C TYR A 93 2.35 -22.26 -1.65
N ARG A 94 1.07 -22.19 -1.27
CA ARG A 94 0.06 -21.51 -2.08
C ARG A 94 0.16 -20.01 -1.81
N VAL A 95 0.41 -19.19 -2.82
CA VAL A 95 0.61 -17.75 -2.62
C VAL A 95 -0.52 -16.97 -3.31
N ILE A 96 -1.27 -16.22 -2.53
CA ILE A 96 -2.30 -15.30 -3.03
C ILE A 96 -1.75 -13.88 -2.97
N CYS A 97 -1.61 -13.25 -4.12
CA CYS A 97 -1.29 -11.84 -4.21
C CYS A 97 -2.48 -11.09 -4.81
N TYR A 98 -3.08 -10.17 -4.06
CA TYR A 98 -4.28 -9.45 -4.48
C TYR A 98 -4.03 -7.95 -4.53
N ASP A 99 -4.78 -7.27 -5.38
CA ASP A 99 -4.80 -5.81 -5.40
C ASP A 99 -5.81 -5.27 -4.39
N GLN A 100 -5.34 -4.44 -3.48
CA GLN A 100 -6.22 -3.72 -2.56
C GLN A 100 -7.13 -2.77 -3.36
N TYR A 101 -8.36 -2.57 -2.92
CA TYR A 101 -9.25 -1.60 -3.54
C TYR A 101 -8.56 -0.25 -3.77
N GLY A 102 -8.80 0.35 -4.94
CA GLY A 102 -8.17 1.59 -5.35
C GLY A 102 -6.75 1.44 -5.86
N ARG A 103 -6.28 0.21 -6.09
CA ARG A 103 -4.95 -0.12 -6.62
C ARG A 103 -5.06 -1.21 -7.68
N GLY A 104 -4.07 -1.26 -8.57
CA GLY A 104 -3.92 -2.31 -9.56
C GLY A 104 -5.15 -2.49 -10.43
N TYR A 105 -5.57 -3.73 -10.55
CA TYR A 105 -6.72 -4.15 -11.34
C TYR A 105 -8.01 -4.25 -10.52
N SER A 106 -7.96 -4.01 -9.19
CA SER A 106 -9.17 -3.97 -8.36
C SER A 106 -9.97 -2.69 -8.57
N ASP A 107 -11.26 -2.76 -8.29
CA ASP A 107 -12.13 -1.60 -8.35
C ASP A 107 -11.71 -0.50 -7.35
N SER A 108 -12.12 0.73 -7.67
CA SER A 108 -11.93 1.91 -6.81
C SER A 108 -13.28 2.43 -6.30
N PRO A 109 -13.97 1.70 -5.41
CA PRO A 109 -15.28 2.12 -4.92
C PRO A 109 -15.19 3.46 -4.17
N VAL A 110 -16.27 4.26 -4.27
CA VAL A 110 -16.40 5.48 -3.48
C VAL A 110 -16.62 5.09 -2.02
N SER A 111 -15.57 5.15 -1.23
CA SER A 111 -15.58 4.74 0.17
C SER A 111 -14.52 5.47 0.98
N GLU A 112 -14.57 5.33 2.29
CA GLU A 112 -13.48 5.68 3.18
C GLU A 112 -12.49 4.51 3.25
N TYR A 113 -11.27 4.72 2.74
CA TYR A 113 -10.21 3.72 2.70
C TYR A 113 -9.49 3.69 4.06
N ASN A 114 -10.22 3.25 5.08
CA ASN A 114 -9.72 3.07 6.45
C ASN A 114 -9.31 1.62 6.72
N MET A 115 -8.88 1.31 7.93
CA MET A 115 -8.40 -0.03 8.30
C MET A 115 -9.51 -1.08 8.09
N GLU A 116 -10.73 -0.86 8.58
CA GLU A 116 -11.83 -1.82 8.45
C GLU A 116 -12.14 -2.14 6.98
N PHE A 117 -12.08 -1.13 6.10
CA PHE A 117 -12.31 -1.31 4.67
C PHE A 117 -11.33 -2.31 4.04
N TYR A 118 -10.05 -2.26 4.41
CA TYR A 118 -9.04 -3.20 3.92
C TYR A 118 -9.14 -4.58 4.60
N LEU A 119 -9.48 -4.62 5.90
CA LEU A 119 -9.71 -5.87 6.60
C LEU A 119 -10.90 -6.63 6.05
N ASP A 120 -11.99 -5.94 5.71
CA ASP A 120 -13.18 -6.55 5.11
C ASP A 120 -12.84 -7.15 3.74
N GLN A 121 -12.11 -6.42 2.86
CA GLN A 121 -11.66 -6.96 1.58
C GLN A 121 -10.84 -8.25 1.75
N LEU A 122 -9.86 -8.24 2.65
CA LEU A 122 -9.03 -9.41 2.94
C LEU A 122 -9.85 -10.58 3.46
N ASN A 123 -10.74 -10.33 4.43
CA ASN A 123 -11.56 -11.37 5.03
C ASN A 123 -12.53 -12.01 4.01
N GLU A 124 -13.16 -11.18 3.18
CA GLU A 124 -14.05 -11.66 2.13
C GLU A 124 -13.29 -12.46 1.06
N LEU A 125 -12.08 -12.03 0.68
CA LEU A 125 -11.24 -12.76 -0.26
C LEU A 125 -10.84 -14.13 0.29
N LEU A 126 -10.41 -14.21 1.56
CA LEU A 126 -10.08 -15.48 2.21
C LEU A 126 -11.30 -16.41 2.29
N GLY A 127 -12.48 -15.86 2.60
CA GLY A 127 -13.73 -16.60 2.60
C GLY A 127 -14.06 -17.17 1.22
N TYR A 128 -13.93 -16.37 0.14
CA TYR A 128 -14.16 -16.82 -1.23
C TYR A 128 -13.18 -17.94 -1.66
N LEU A 129 -11.91 -17.83 -1.27
CA LEU A 129 -10.87 -18.81 -1.58
C LEU A 129 -10.89 -20.03 -0.65
N GLU A 130 -11.82 -20.08 0.30
CA GLU A 130 -11.97 -21.13 1.32
C GLU A 130 -10.70 -21.32 2.18
N ILE A 131 -9.93 -20.24 2.38
CA ILE A 131 -8.71 -20.25 3.19
C ILE A 131 -9.08 -19.94 4.65
N LYS A 132 -9.08 -20.98 5.50
CA LYS A 132 -9.45 -20.86 6.92
C LYS A 132 -8.31 -20.33 7.79
N LYS A 133 -7.07 -20.60 7.41
CA LYS A 133 -5.88 -20.16 8.13
C LYS A 133 -4.75 -19.85 7.14
N SER A 134 -4.07 -18.75 7.31
CA SER A 134 -3.05 -18.26 6.39
C SER A 134 -1.85 -17.68 7.11
N ILE A 135 -0.76 -17.57 6.38
CA ILE A 135 0.39 -16.74 6.69
C ILE A 135 0.15 -15.39 6.00
N LEU A 136 0.30 -14.29 6.72
CA LEU A 136 0.17 -12.95 6.14
C LEU A 136 1.54 -12.35 5.91
N HIS A 137 1.79 -11.83 4.70
CA HIS A 137 2.99 -11.05 4.40
C HIS A 137 2.59 -9.64 3.98
N GLY A 138 2.86 -8.66 4.85
CA GLY A 138 2.52 -7.26 4.64
C GLY A 138 3.73 -6.39 4.34
N SER A 139 3.69 -5.64 3.23
CA SER A 139 4.74 -4.70 2.88
C SER A 139 4.28 -3.26 3.08
N SER A 140 5.13 -2.42 3.69
CA SER A 140 4.83 -0.99 3.89
C SER A 140 3.45 -0.77 4.52
N MET A 141 2.50 -0.14 3.82
CA MET A 141 1.10 0.01 4.25
C MET A 141 0.40 -1.34 4.49
N GLY A 142 0.80 -2.41 3.80
CA GLY A 142 0.26 -3.76 4.03
C GLY A 142 0.61 -4.34 5.40
N ALA A 143 1.68 -3.87 6.03
CA ALA A 143 2.11 -4.36 7.34
C ALA A 143 1.10 -4.07 8.45
N PRO A 144 0.62 -2.84 8.69
CA PRO A 144 -0.43 -2.60 9.68
C PRO A 144 -1.75 -3.29 9.34
N ILE A 145 -2.06 -3.55 8.05
CA ILE A 145 -3.23 -4.35 7.67
C ILE A 145 -3.06 -5.79 8.16
N ALA A 146 -1.90 -6.42 7.93
CA ALA A 146 -1.60 -7.77 8.43
C ALA A 146 -1.68 -7.86 9.96
N ILE A 147 -1.09 -6.89 10.67
CA ILE A 147 -1.12 -6.81 12.14
C ILE A 147 -2.55 -6.66 12.66
N ASN A 148 -3.34 -5.75 12.09
CA ASN A 148 -4.72 -5.52 12.52
C ASN A 148 -5.62 -6.71 12.18
N TYR A 149 -5.38 -7.39 11.06
CA TYR A 149 -6.08 -8.63 10.73
C TYR A 149 -5.79 -9.71 11.79
N ALA A 150 -4.53 -9.92 12.16
CA ALA A 150 -4.16 -10.87 13.19
C ALA A 150 -4.70 -10.49 14.58
N ASN A 151 -4.77 -9.21 14.91
CA ASN A 151 -5.39 -8.73 16.14
C ASN A 151 -6.90 -8.96 16.20
N LYS A 152 -7.58 -9.00 15.04
CA LYS A 152 -9.04 -9.17 14.91
C LYS A 152 -9.42 -10.64 14.76
N TYR A 153 -8.61 -11.42 14.04
CA TYR A 153 -8.86 -12.82 13.68
C TYR A 153 -7.64 -13.73 14.00
N PRO A 154 -7.18 -13.81 15.26
CA PRO A 154 -5.94 -14.50 15.61
C PRO A 154 -5.91 -15.98 15.22
N ASP A 155 -7.05 -16.66 15.26
CA ASP A 155 -7.15 -18.08 14.92
C ASP A 155 -7.00 -18.36 13.41
N GLN A 156 -7.15 -17.34 12.59
CA GLN A 156 -7.01 -17.42 11.13
C GLN A 156 -5.58 -17.12 10.64
N VAL A 157 -4.66 -16.77 11.54
CA VAL A 157 -3.28 -16.41 11.18
C VAL A 157 -2.30 -17.37 11.82
N SER A 158 -1.42 -17.97 10.97
CA SER A 158 -0.38 -18.92 11.42
C SER A 158 0.93 -18.21 11.75
N ALA A 159 1.32 -17.25 10.94
CA ALA A 159 2.54 -16.46 11.07
C ALA A 159 2.41 -15.14 10.31
N ILE A 160 3.28 -14.20 10.61
CA ILE A 160 3.35 -12.91 9.92
C ILE A 160 4.77 -12.68 9.39
N GLY A 161 4.87 -12.26 8.13
CA GLY A 161 6.04 -11.61 7.54
C GLY A 161 5.74 -10.13 7.34
N LEU A 162 6.67 -9.27 7.68
CA LEU A 162 6.59 -7.85 7.39
C LEU A 162 7.82 -7.41 6.61
N GLN A 163 7.62 -6.59 5.59
CA GLN A 163 8.70 -5.97 4.81
C GLN A 163 8.56 -4.47 4.82
N VAL A 164 9.63 -3.75 5.22
CA VAL A 164 9.66 -2.28 5.36
C VAL A 164 8.37 -1.71 5.99
N PRO A 165 7.97 -2.20 7.18
CA PRO A 165 6.63 -2.00 7.71
C PRO A 165 6.34 -0.55 8.06
N LEU A 166 5.17 -0.05 7.66
CA LEU A 166 4.64 1.22 8.14
C LEU A 166 4.29 1.06 9.64
N VAL A 167 4.96 1.85 10.46
CA VAL A 167 4.72 1.91 11.91
C VAL A 167 4.06 3.23 12.29
N ASN A 168 4.66 4.31 11.86
CA ASN A 168 4.11 5.65 11.92
C ASN A 168 4.75 6.52 10.84
N SER A 169 4.16 7.66 10.56
CA SER A 169 4.73 8.64 9.64
C SER A 169 4.72 10.03 10.26
N ASN A 170 5.88 10.66 10.27
CA ASN A 170 6.07 12.05 10.67
C ASN A 170 6.19 13.00 9.47
N SER A 171 5.81 12.56 8.27
CA SER A 171 5.91 13.33 7.05
C SER A 171 5.01 14.58 7.10
N LYS A 172 5.62 15.76 7.00
CA LYS A 172 4.89 17.04 6.91
C LYS A 172 4.05 17.13 5.64
N ILE A 173 4.51 16.50 4.54
CA ILE A 173 3.79 16.47 3.25
C ILE A 173 2.51 15.65 3.41
N LEU A 174 2.61 14.44 3.96
CA LEU A 174 1.44 13.60 4.21
C LEU A 174 0.47 14.27 5.19
N SER A 175 0.99 14.99 6.19
CA SER A 175 0.15 15.76 7.13
C SER A 175 -0.61 16.90 6.45
N ALA A 176 -0.02 17.58 5.46
CA ALA A 176 -0.71 18.64 4.68
C ALA A 176 -1.86 18.06 3.85
N LEU A 177 -1.75 16.82 3.36
CA LEU A 177 -2.80 16.14 2.60
C LEU A 177 -4.04 15.78 3.44
N LYS A 178 -3.96 15.82 4.77
CA LYS A 178 -5.13 15.65 5.67
C LYS A 178 -6.14 16.77 5.52
N THR A 179 -5.70 17.97 5.12
CA THR A 179 -6.58 19.14 5.04
C THR A 179 -7.62 18.95 3.94
N PRO A 180 -8.93 19.05 4.22
CA PRO A 180 -9.97 19.02 3.20
C PRO A 180 -9.73 20.10 2.15
N VAL A 181 -10.16 19.90 0.91
CA VAL A 181 -9.99 20.80 -0.24
C VAL A 181 -8.52 21.02 -0.62
N LEU A 182 -7.68 21.55 0.29
CA LEU A 182 -6.27 21.80 0.02
C LEU A 182 -5.53 20.48 -0.27
N GLY A 183 -5.78 19.43 0.50
CA GLY A 183 -5.17 18.11 0.25
C GLY A 183 -5.54 17.54 -1.11
N ASN A 184 -6.81 17.67 -1.52
CA ASN A 184 -7.25 17.26 -2.85
C ASN A 184 -6.54 18.06 -3.95
N PHE A 185 -6.45 19.38 -3.77
CA PHE A 185 -5.76 20.26 -4.72
C PHE A 185 -4.28 19.90 -4.83
N VAL A 186 -3.58 19.75 -3.71
CA VAL A 186 -2.14 19.43 -3.68
C VAL A 186 -1.87 18.06 -4.28
N LEU A 187 -2.65 17.03 -3.95
CA LEU A 187 -2.48 15.69 -4.52
C LEU A 187 -2.62 15.72 -6.04
N ARG A 188 -3.72 16.32 -6.55
CA ARG A 188 -4.01 16.37 -7.98
C ARG A 188 -2.99 17.19 -8.77
N VAL A 189 -2.65 18.38 -8.28
CA VAL A 189 -1.77 19.31 -9.03
C VAL A 189 -0.30 18.98 -8.89
N SER A 190 0.12 18.42 -7.75
CA SER A 190 1.53 18.19 -7.46
C SER A 190 1.86 16.74 -7.11
N GLY A 191 1.00 16.04 -6.37
CA GLY A 191 1.30 14.72 -5.82
C GLY A 191 1.39 13.65 -6.90
N ILE A 192 0.42 13.58 -7.82
CA ILE A 192 0.45 12.61 -8.92
C ILE A 192 1.62 12.89 -9.89
N PRO A 193 1.84 14.15 -10.36
CA PRO A 193 3.03 14.46 -11.14
C PRO A 193 4.34 14.13 -10.43
N PHE A 194 4.43 14.39 -9.14
CA PHE A 194 5.61 14.05 -8.34
C PHE A 194 5.84 12.53 -8.31
N SER A 195 4.80 11.74 -8.05
CA SER A 195 4.88 10.28 -8.03
C SER A 195 5.31 9.72 -9.39
N LYS A 196 4.78 10.27 -10.49
CA LYS A 196 5.18 9.90 -11.84
C LYS A 196 6.66 10.24 -12.11
N ASN A 197 7.09 11.44 -11.79
CA ASN A 197 8.49 11.87 -12.00
C ASN A 197 9.47 11.03 -11.18
N ARG A 198 9.10 10.71 -9.92
CA ARG A 198 9.91 9.84 -9.05
C ARG A 198 10.04 8.43 -9.64
N ALA A 199 8.95 7.87 -10.16
CA ALA A 199 8.94 6.57 -10.81
C ALA A 199 9.81 6.55 -12.08
N GLU A 200 9.76 7.60 -12.90
CA GLU A 200 10.62 7.74 -14.09
C GLU A 200 12.11 7.88 -13.72
N GLN A 201 12.44 8.61 -12.67
CA GLN A 201 13.81 8.70 -12.16
C GLN A 201 14.32 7.35 -11.69
N TRP A 202 13.50 6.62 -10.95
CA TRP A 202 13.85 5.29 -10.46
C TRP A 202 14.15 4.31 -11.59
N VAL A 203 13.39 4.36 -12.69
CA VAL A 203 13.67 3.57 -13.90
C VAL A 203 14.98 3.97 -14.59
N THR A 204 15.34 5.25 -14.55
CA THR A 204 16.63 5.70 -15.12
C THR A 204 17.81 4.98 -14.45
N ASP A 205 17.71 4.74 -13.15
CA ASP A 205 18.73 4.02 -12.38
C ASP A 205 18.56 2.48 -12.45
N ASN A 206 17.36 1.99 -12.82
CA ASN A 206 16.99 0.58 -12.85
C ASN A 206 16.21 0.23 -14.14
N PRO A 207 16.84 0.24 -15.32
CA PRO A 207 16.16 0.12 -16.61
C PRO A 207 15.43 -1.21 -16.82
N GLU A 208 15.83 -2.27 -16.12
CA GLU A 208 15.18 -3.58 -16.14
C GLU A 208 13.78 -3.57 -15.53
N GLN A 209 13.45 -2.55 -14.74
CA GLN A 209 12.13 -2.37 -14.11
C GLN A 209 11.16 -1.52 -14.95
N ARG A 210 11.52 -1.17 -16.19
CA ARG A 210 10.71 -0.29 -17.05
C ARG A 210 9.26 -0.74 -17.15
N ASP A 211 9.03 -2.02 -17.43
CA ASP A 211 7.67 -2.56 -17.62
C ASP A 211 6.81 -2.43 -16.36
N LEU A 212 7.39 -2.68 -15.18
CA LEU A 212 6.70 -2.52 -13.91
C LEU A 212 6.32 -1.06 -13.65
N ILE A 213 7.23 -0.15 -13.92
CA ILE A 213 7.01 1.28 -13.70
C ILE A 213 6.01 1.86 -14.72
N ASP A 214 6.04 1.44 -15.96
CA ASP A 214 5.06 1.86 -16.97
C ASP A 214 3.64 1.44 -16.55
N ARG A 215 3.47 0.22 -16.00
CA ARG A 215 2.19 -0.23 -15.44
C ARG A 215 1.78 0.58 -14.20
N TYR A 216 2.72 0.87 -13.30
CA TYR A 216 2.45 1.74 -12.16
C TYR A 216 1.99 3.14 -12.60
N ILE A 217 2.65 3.74 -13.59
CA ILE A 217 2.26 5.06 -14.13
C ILE A 217 0.87 4.98 -14.79
N ALA A 218 0.57 3.90 -15.51
CA ALA A 218 -0.75 3.68 -16.09
C ALA A 218 -1.85 3.63 -15.03
N GLN A 219 -1.61 2.98 -13.89
CA GLN A 219 -2.57 2.92 -12.78
C GLN A 219 -2.89 4.30 -12.20
N LEU A 220 -1.92 5.23 -12.18
CA LEU A 220 -2.17 6.59 -11.71
C LEU A 220 -3.21 7.34 -12.57
N THR A 221 -3.51 6.84 -13.76
CA THR A 221 -4.52 7.42 -14.66
C THR A 221 -5.91 6.80 -14.51
N LEU A 222 -6.06 5.75 -13.71
CA LEU A 222 -7.34 5.04 -13.57
C LEU A 222 -8.33 5.82 -12.70
N PRO A 223 -9.65 5.73 -13.02
CA PRO A 223 -10.69 6.39 -12.24
C PRO A 223 -10.69 5.95 -10.77
N GLY A 224 -10.82 6.92 -9.86
CA GLY A 224 -10.86 6.71 -8.42
C GLY A 224 -9.49 6.64 -7.75
N THR A 225 -8.38 6.72 -8.50
CA THR A 225 -7.02 6.72 -7.95
C THR A 225 -6.77 7.89 -7.02
N GLU A 226 -7.18 9.11 -7.40
CA GLU A 226 -6.98 10.30 -6.56
C GLU A 226 -7.71 10.15 -5.22
N GLN A 227 -8.96 9.69 -5.25
CA GLN A 227 -9.78 9.50 -4.06
C GLN A 227 -9.21 8.41 -3.16
N SER A 228 -8.84 7.26 -3.73
CA SER A 228 -8.30 6.12 -2.97
C SER A 228 -6.95 6.44 -2.33
N LEU A 229 -6.04 7.13 -3.05
CA LEU A 229 -4.75 7.58 -2.53
C LEU A 229 -4.96 8.56 -1.37
N LEU A 230 -5.78 9.59 -1.58
CA LEU A 230 -6.00 10.61 -0.56
C LEU A 230 -6.67 10.05 0.69
N SER A 231 -7.66 9.17 0.51
CA SER A 231 -8.35 8.52 1.62
C SER A 231 -7.43 7.59 2.40
N SER A 232 -6.62 6.78 1.73
CA SER A 232 -5.64 5.92 2.40
C SER A 232 -4.52 6.72 3.09
N ILE A 233 -4.06 7.84 2.51
CA ILE A 233 -3.12 8.73 3.18
C ILE A 233 -3.72 9.29 4.48
N ARG A 234 -4.98 9.71 4.45
CA ARG A 234 -5.66 10.29 5.62
C ARG A 234 -5.91 9.29 6.73
N ASN A 235 -6.27 8.06 6.38
CA ASN A 235 -6.77 7.06 7.32
C ASN A 235 -5.73 6.01 7.70
N ILE A 236 -4.69 5.81 6.87
CA ILE A 236 -3.65 4.80 7.11
C ILE A 236 -2.27 5.44 7.23
N ALA A 237 -1.74 6.07 6.16
CA ALA A 237 -0.35 6.52 6.14
C ALA A 237 0.00 7.54 7.25
N ASN A 238 -0.98 8.27 7.76
CA ASN A 238 -0.82 9.25 8.83
C ASN A 238 -1.23 8.71 10.23
N THR A 239 -1.45 7.42 10.37
CA THR A 239 -1.83 6.78 11.63
C THR A 239 -0.58 6.30 12.37
N ASN A 240 -0.61 6.37 13.71
CA ASN A 240 0.38 5.74 14.57
C ASN A 240 -0.10 4.33 14.93
N PHE A 241 0.59 3.32 14.43
CA PHE A 241 0.24 1.91 14.64
C PHE A 241 0.97 1.26 15.83
N ILE A 242 1.77 1.98 16.60
CA ILE A 242 2.41 1.44 17.80
C ILE A 242 1.42 0.72 18.72
N PRO A 243 0.20 1.26 19.02
CA PRO A 243 -0.78 0.55 19.84
C PRO A 243 -1.24 -0.80 19.24
N ASP A 244 -1.30 -0.90 17.92
CA ASP A 244 -1.69 -2.15 17.25
C ASP A 244 -0.58 -3.21 17.35
N TYR A 245 0.69 -2.79 17.24
CA TYR A 245 1.84 -3.66 17.47
C TYR A 245 1.96 -4.07 18.95
N GLU A 246 1.67 -3.17 19.90
CA GLU A 246 1.59 -3.49 21.34
C GLU A 246 0.51 -4.55 21.61
N LYS A 247 -0.68 -4.40 21.02
CA LYS A 247 -1.74 -5.40 21.12
C LYS A 247 -1.28 -6.74 20.55
N PHE A 248 -0.67 -6.73 19.34
CA PHE A 248 -0.16 -7.93 18.68
C PHE A 248 0.95 -8.60 19.50
N SER A 249 1.75 -7.84 20.28
CA SER A 249 2.82 -8.39 21.10
C SER A 249 2.32 -9.41 22.14
N GLN A 250 1.05 -9.33 22.53
CA GLN A 250 0.41 -10.26 23.48
C GLN A 250 0.01 -11.60 22.82
N SER A 251 0.05 -11.71 21.50
CA SER A 251 -0.20 -12.97 20.80
C SER A 251 1.02 -13.88 20.80
N ASN A 252 0.83 -15.16 20.50
CA ASN A 252 1.92 -16.12 20.27
C ASN A 252 2.18 -16.35 18.77
N ILE A 253 1.57 -15.58 17.88
CA ILE A 253 1.75 -15.71 16.44
C ILE A 253 3.20 -15.36 16.10
N PRO A 254 3.97 -16.27 15.44
CA PRO A 254 5.32 -16.00 15.00
C PRO A 254 5.36 -14.81 14.02
N ILE A 255 6.40 -13.99 14.13
CA ILE A 255 6.57 -12.81 13.27
C ILE A 255 8.02 -12.64 12.82
N HIS A 256 8.19 -12.39 11.53
CA HIS A 256 9.45 -11.98 10.90
C HIS A 256 9.33 -10.55 10.38
N ILE A 257 10.37 -9.73 10.54
CA ILE A 257 10.40 -8.34 10.10
C ILE A 257 11.69 -8.08 9.30
N ALA A 258 11.54 -7.87 7.99
CA ALA A 258 12.63 -7.41 7.13
C ALA A 258 12.52 -5.89 6.92
N TYR A 259 13.63 -5.15 7.11
CA TYR A 259 13.60 -3.70 6.92
C TYR A 259 14.95 -3.17 6.43
N ALA A 260 14.91 -2.05 5.70
CA ALA A 260 16.11 -1.38 5.24
C ALA A 260 16.67 -0.45 6.32
N SER A 261 17.97 -0.51 6.55
CA SER A 261 18.65 0.36 7.54
C SER A 261 18.78 1.80 7.06
N ASP A 262 18.65 2.03 5.76
CA ASP A 262 18.73 3.31 5.05
C ASP A 262 17.39 3.71 4.40
N ASP A 263 16.26 3.21 4.95
CA ASP A 263 14.92 3.54 4.47
C ASP A 263 14.65 5.05 4.62
N ASP A 264 14.32 5.71 3.52
CA ASP A 264 14.06 7.14 3.43
C ASP A 264 12.56 7.50 3.55
N GLU A 265 11.68 6.50 3.52
CA GLU A 265 10.23 6.67 3.67
C GLU A 265 9.74 6.32 5.09
N ILE A 266 10.27 5.25 5.65
CA ILE A 266 9.93 4.76 7.00
C ILE A 266 11.20 4.79 7.87
N ASP A 267 11.23 5.67 8.87
CA ASP A 267 12.39 5.77 9.77
C ASP A 267 12.68 4.40 10.43
N PRO A 268 13.84 3.79 10.19
CA PRO A 268 14.21 2.49 10.76
C PRO A 268 14.10 2.43 12.29
N LYS A 269 14.22 3.56 12.98
CA LYS A 269 14.04 3.64 14.45
C LYS A 269 12.63 3.25 14.87
N THR A 270 11.62 3.51 14.04
CA THR A 270 10.25 3.10 14.34
C THR A 270 10.09 1.59 14.29
N VAL A 271 10.79 0.93 13.34
CA VAL A 271 10.84 -0.54 13.24
C VAL A 271 11.59 -1.12 14.44
N GLN A 272 12.71 -0.51 14.87
CA GLN A 272 13.43 -0.91 16.07
C GLN A 272 12.58 -0.78 17.34
N GLN A 273 11.70 0.22 17.40
CA GLN A 273 10.71 0.32 18.48
C GLN A 273 9.75 -0.88 18.47
N VAL A 274 9.23 -1.28 17.30
CA VAL A 274 8.38 -2.48 17.19
C VAL A 274 9.13 -3.75 17.62
N LEU A 275 10.38 -3.92 17.19
CA LEU A 275 11.21 -5.05 17.63
C LEU A 275 11.39 -5.08 19.16
N SER A 276 11.49 -3.92 19.80
CA SER A 276 11.56 -3.83 21.27
C SER A 276 10.25 -4.23 21.95
N LEU A 277 9.10 -3.95 21.31
CA LEU A 277 7.77 -4.36 21.80
C LEU A 277 7.50 -5.86 21.61
N ILE A 278 8.11 -6.46 20.59
CA ILE A 278 7.90 -7.86 20.21
C ILE A 278 9.25 -8.62 20.25
N PRO A 279 9.82 -8.92 21.42
CA PRO A 279 11.14 -9.54 21.52
C PRO A 279 11.28 -10.91 20.84
N ARG A 280 10.15 -11.60 20.56
CA ARG A 280 10.13 -12.85 19.82
C ARG A 280 10.23 -12.67 18.30
N ALA A 281 10.17 -11.42 17.79
CA ALA A 281 10.29 -11.18 16.36
C ALA A 281 11.68 -11.56 15.85
N GLU A 282 11.73 -12.35 14.78
CA GLU A 282 12.94 -12.54 14.02
C GLU A 282 13.08 -11.38 13.04
N SER A 283 14.28 -10.87 12.84
CA SER A 283 14.46 -9.73 11.93
C SER A 283 15.62 -9.93 10.97
N PHE A 284 15.45 -9.32 9.79
CA PHE A 284 16.48 -9.23 8.76
C PHE A 284 16.66 -7.77 8.34
N ILE A 285 17.91 -7.31 8.31
CA ILE A 285 18.27 -5.94 7.96
C ILE A 285 19.01 -5.94 6.62
N PHE A 286 18.55 -5.11 5.69
CA PHE A 286 19.19 -4.93 4.39
C PHE A 286 19.45 -3.43 4.10
N THR A 287 20.00 -3.13 2.95
CA THR A 287 20.23 -1.77 2.42
C THR A 287 19.54 -1.62 1.06
N GLY A 288 19.42 -0.38 0.58
CA GLY A 288 18.79 -0.06 -0.71
C GLY A 288 17.48 0.70 -0.57
N GLY A 289 17.24 1.31 0.60
CA GLY A 289 16.09 2.14 0.88
C GLY A 289 14.76 1.36 0.93
N HIS A 290 13.64 2.07 0.86
CA HIS A 290 12.30 1.49 0.95
C HIS A 290 12.01 0.43 -0.13
N GLY A 291 12.54 0.61 -1.34
CA GLY A 291 12.40 -0.31 -2.48
C GLY A 291 13.43 -1.43 -2.53
N GLY A 292 14.46 -1.42 -1.66
CA GLY A 292 15.62 -2.31 -1.74
C GLY A 292 15.31 -3.80 -1.74
N GLY A 293 14.21 -4.21 -1.10
CA GLY A 293 13.75 -5.59 -1.10
C GLY A 293 13.48 -6.17 -2.50
N GLY A 294 13.16 -5.32 -3.49
CA GLY A 294 12.95 -5.73 -4.87
C GLY A 294 14.22 -6.26 -5.57
N PHE A 295 15.40 -5.93 -5.05
CA PHE A 295 16.68 -6.39 -5.61
C PHE A 295 17.22 -7.66 -4.94
N ILE A 296 16.65 -8.07 -3.81
CA ILE A 296 17.08 -9.23 -3.00
C ILE A 296 15.94 -10.24 -2.80
N VAL A 297 15.06 -10.37 -3.80
CA VAL A 297 13.84 -11.19 -3.72
C VAL A 297 14.16 -12.64 -3.34
N ASP A 298 15.17 -13.26 -3.95
CA ASP A 298 15.55 -14.63 -3.64
C ASP A 298 16.06 -14.80 -2.21
N GLU A 299 16.83 -13.82 -1.72
CA GLU A 299 17.32 -13.81 -0.34
C GLU A 299 16.15 -13.67 0.65
N LEU A 300 15.23 -12.74 0.40
CA LEU A 300 14.03 -12.57 1.22
C LEU A 300 13.15 -13.82 1.22
N ASN A 301 12.97 -14.47 0.06
CA ASN A 301 12.26 -15.74 -0.04
C ASN A 301 12.90 -16.83 0.82
N ASN A 302 14.23 -16.95 0.78
CA ASN A 302 14.96 -17.95 1.57
C ASN A 302 14.80 -17.68 3.06
N ILE A 303 15.09 -16.46 3.50
CA ILE A 303 15.01 -16.06 4.92
C ILE A 303 13.58 -16.24 5.46
N PHE A 304 12.58 -15.81 4.70
CA PHE A 304 11.20 -15.95 5.13
C PHE A 304 10.76 -17.42 5.19
N THR A 305 11.18 -18.25 4.23
CA THR A 305 10.89 -19.69 4.24
C THR A 305 11.57 -20.38 5.42
N ASP A 306 12.84 -20.06 5.70
CA ASP A 306 13.57 -20.63 6.86
C ASP A 306 12.87 -20.27 8.18
N PHE A 307 12.41 -19.02 8.32
CA PHE A 307 11.59 -18.59 9.45
C PHE A 307 10.29 -19.42 9.57
N LEU A 308 9.57 -19.62 8.46
CA LEU A 308 8.33 -20.41 8.46
C LEU A 308 8.57 -21.87 8.84
N ASN A 309 9.60 -22.50 8.27
CA ASN A 309 9.98 -23.88 8.57
C ASN A 309 10.33 -24.09 10.05
N LYS A 310 11.02 -23.12 10.64
CA LYS A 310 11.40 -23.15 12.06
C LYS A 310 10.21 -23.02 13.00
N ASN A 311 9.19 -22.26 12.62
CA ASN A 311 8.11 -21.84 13.52
C ASN A 311 6.77 -22.55 13.30
N LEU A 312 6.57 -23.22 12.15
CA LEU A 312 5.29 -23.86 11.79
C LEU A 312 5.37 -25.38 11.66
N ASN A 313 6.57 -25.98 11.70
CA ASN A 313 6.82 -27.45 11.63
C ASN A 313 7.03 -28.09 13.00
#